data_9f738a0bff54b971f6dd5a135d95c7e4
#
_entry.id   9f738a0bff54b971f6dd5a135d95c7e4
#
_cell.length_a   1.000
_cell.length_b   1.000
_cell.length_c   1.000
_cell.angle_alpha   90.00
_cell.angle_beta   90.00
_cell.angle_gamma   90.00
#
_symmetry.space_group_name_H-M   'P 1'
#
loop_
_entity.id
_entity.type
_entity.pdbx_description
1 polymer ?
#
loop_
_entity_poly.entity_id
_entity_poly.type
_entity_poly.pdbx_seq_one_letter_code
_entity_poly.pdbx_strand_id
1 'polypeptide(L)'
;MTIQSIIDAILAYHPDIGDRRTCDVTVGAPTDRECTGILISIAPTVPVIRKAIEIGANFIFVHEPTFFSGYDDECEWLAGNDVYEEKLALLVDNGVTVYRDHDHIHMHRPDGIFYYMMKQLGWQEYEIPCEGMAHEIRLPPTRLGDLVQHVKEAMGLETIRYIGDPDAIVSYIGFCGHLLPGPHTNWSNNDMVAASWKYDVVIPGETVDWTLPLYIRDAAALGKAKGMIVPGHFVQEEAGMRWAETWLRPLLGGADLPITFVSAGDMWSYL
;
A
#
# COMPACT_ATOMS: atom_id res chain seq x y z
N MET A 1 -14.08 -22.02 11.92
CA MET A 1 -14.22 -21.24 10.67
C MET A 1 -12.98 -21.50 9.83
N THR A 2 -13.15 -21.94 8.57
CA THR A 2 -12.00 -22.20 7.70
C THR A 2 -11.43 -20.91 7.13
N ILE A 3 -10.16 -20.95 6.72
CA ILE A 3 -9.50 -19.79 6.06
C ILE A 3 -10.29 -19.43 4.80
N GLN A 4 -10.74 -20.44 4.01
CA GLN A 4 -11.55 -20.18 2.82
C GLN A 4 -12.83 -19.40 3.15
N SER A 5 -13.54 -19.75 4.22
CA SER A 5 -14.76 -19.05 4.61
C SER A 5 -14.52 -17.58 5.02
N ILE A 6 -13.32 -17.27 5.52
CA ILE A 6 -12.91 -15.89 5.82
C ILE A 6 -12.65 -15.15 4.50
N ILE A 7 -11.91 -15.76 3.58
CA ILE A 7 -11.64 -15.16 2.25
C ILE A 7 -12.96 -14.90 1.50
N ASP A 8 -13.88 -15.86 1.51
CA ASP A 8 -15.21 -15.70 0.89
C ASP A 8 -15.99 -14.52 1.50
N ALA A 9 -15.88 -14.33 2.83
CA ALA A 9 -16.52 -13.23 3.51
C ALA A 9 -15.86 -11.85 3.17
N ILE A 10 -14.54 -11.82 2.99
CA ILE A 10 -13.81 -10.63 2.53
C ILE A 10 -14.25 -10.27 1.11
N LEU A 11 -14.24 -11.24 0.19
CA LEU A 11 -14.68 -11.03 -1.18
C LEU A 11 -16.14 -10.56 -1.26
N ALA A 12 -17.03 -11.13 -0.43
CA ALA A 12 -18.42 -10.70 -0.37
C ALA A 12 -18.62 -9.30 0.23
N TYR A 13 -17.67 -8.81 1.01
CA TYR A 13 -17.70 -7.46 1.57
C TYR A 13 -17.30 -6.40 0.54
N HIS A 14 -16.39 -6.71 -0.36
CA HIS A 14 -15.95 -5.80 -1.40
C HIS A 14 -16.87 -5.85 -2.63
N PRO A 15 -16.86 -4.78 -3.46
CA PRO A 15 -17.56 -4.79 -4.74
C PRO A 15 -17.01 -5.89 -5.66
N ASP A 16 -17.89 -6.48 -6.47
CA ASP A 16 -17.48 -7.38 -7.55
C ASP A 16 -16.67 -6.62 -8.61
N ILE A 17 -15.48 -7.14 -8.93
CA ILE A 17 -14.60 -6.58 -9.95
C ILE A 17 -14.84 -7.18 -11.35
N GLY A 18 -15.80 -8.13 -11.48
CA GLY A 18 -16.14 -8.81 -12.72
C GLY A 18 -15.03 -9.75 -13.22
N ASP A 19 -14.99 -10.01 -14.52
CA ASP A 19 -14.05 -10.92 -15.17
C ASP A 19 -12.63 -10.34 -15.36
N ARG A 20 -12.29 -9.24 -14.68
CA ARG A 20 -10.94 -8.67 -14.76
C ARG A 20 -9.95 -9.59 -14.09
N ARG A 21 -8.79 -9.74 -14.72
CA ARG A 21 -7.66 -10.37 -14.03
C ARG A 21 -7.34 -9.56 -12.77
N THR A 22 -7.23 -10.25 -11.66
CA THR A 22 -6.83 -9.66 -10.38
C THR A 22 -5.48 -10.22 -9.92
N CYS A 23 -4.79 -9.44 -9.11
CA CYS A 23 -3.62 -9.90 -8.38
C CYS A 23 -3.96 -10.43 -6.98
N ASP A 24 -5.25 -10.45 -6.62
CA ASP A 24 -5.73 -11.00 -5.36
C ASP A 24 -5.64 -12.53 -5.42
N VAL A 25 -4.84 -13.10 -4.55
CA VAL A 25 -4.48 -14.51 -4.64
C VAL A 25 -4.13 -15.10 -3.27
N THR A 26 -4.25 -16.42 -3.15
CA THR A 26 -3.77 -17.16 -1.99
C THR A 26 -2.45 -17.86 -2.29
N VAL A 27 -1.55 -17.87 -1.31
CA VAL A 27 -0.23 -18.50 -1.38
C VAL A 27 0.03 -19.28 -0.10
N GLY A 28 0.81 -20.36 -0.18
CA GLY A 28 1.24 -21.15 0.96
C GLY A 28 0.37 -22.38 1.21
N ALA A 29 -0.11 -22.57 2.43
CA ALA A 29 -0.88 -23.75 2.82
C ALA A 29 -2.33 -23.71 2.28
N PRO A 30 -3.02 -24.87 2.18
CA PRO A 30 -4.41 -24.94 1.73
C PRO A 30 -5.38 -24.14 2.60
N THR A 31 -6.44 -23.60 1.97
CA THR A 31 -7.43 -22.71 2.61
C THR A 31 -8.58 -23.42 3.32
N ASP A 32 -8.76 -24.74 3.12
CA ASP A 32 -9.81 -25.55 3.73
C ASP A 32 -9.58 -25.87 5.21
N ARG A 33 -8.47 -25.39 5.78
CA ARG A 33 -8.07 -25.60 7.17
C ARG A 33 -8.79 -24.62 8.10
N GLU A 34 -8.98 -25.04 9.36
CA GLU A 34 -9.48 -24.16 10.42
C GLU A 34 -8.49 -23.02 10.65
N CYS A 35 -8.99 -21.78 10.72
CA CYS A 35 -8.21 -20.62 11.07
C CYS A 35 -7.93 -20.61 12.59
N THR A 36 -6.67 -20.47 12.98
CA THR A 36 -6.25 -20.36 14.38
C THR A 36 -6.00 -18.94 14.83
N GLY A 37 -5.83 -18.03 13.90
CA GLY A 37 -5.61 -16.60 14.12
C GLY A 37 -5.26 -15.90 12.82
N ILE A 38 -5.47 -14.60 12.78
CA ILE A 38 -5.25 -13.74 11.63
C ILE A 38 -4.13 -12.75 11.97
N LEU A 39 -3.10 -12.71 11.14
CA LEU A 39 -2.12 -11.63 11.16
C LEU A 39 -2.38 -10.71 9.98
N ILE A 40 -2.53 -9.42 10.24
CA ILE A 40 -2.69 -8.38 9.21
C ILE A 40 -1.38 -7.63 9.03
N SER A 41 -0.95 -7.44 7.80
CA SER A 41 0.23 -6.62 7.46
C SER A 41 0.08 -6.01 6.07
N ILE A 42 0.92 -5.04 5.73
CA ILE A 42 0.97 -4.54 4.34
C ILE A 42 1.53 -5.61 3.40
N ALA A 43 2.57 -6.33 3.80
CA ALA A 43 3.24 -7.34 3.00
C ALA A 43 3.72 -8.52 3.86
N PRO A 44 3.74 -9.76 3.32
CA PRO A 44 4.19 -10.95 4.03
C PRO A 44 5.71 -11.10 3.95
N THR A 45 6.44 -10.16 4.56
CA THR A 45 7.90 -10.26 4.68
C THR A 45 8.28 -11.46 5.54
N VAL A 46 9.52 -11.96 5.43
CA VAL A 46 9.99 -13.08 6.25
C VAL A 46 9.82 -12.80 7.75
N PRO A 47 10.13 -11.59 8.27
CA PRO A 47 9.82 -11.25 9.68
C PRO A 47 8.33 -11.33 10.01
N VAL A 48 7.44 -10.88 9.13
CA VAL A 48 5.98 -10.95 9.31
C VAL A 48 5.50 -12.41 9.35
N ILE A 49 5.99 -13.27 8.44
CA ILE A 49 5.66 -14.71 8.40
C ILE A 49 6.14 -15.39 9.70
N ARG A 50 7.37 -15.14 10.12
CA ARG A 50 7.90 -15.68 11.39
C ARG A 50 7.09 -15.23 12.60
N LYS A 51 6.61 -13.98 12.58
CA LYS A 51 5.74 -13.47 13.64
C LYS A 51 4.39 -14.17 13.67
N ALA A 52 3.80 -14.46 12.50
CA ALA A 52 2.57 -15.24 12.43
C ALA A 52 2.75 -16.63 13.03
N ILE A 53 3.83 -17.32 12.70
CA ILE A 53 4.18 -18.64 13.26
C ILE A 53 4.38 -18.55 14.78
N GLU A 54 5.12 -17.54 15.26
CA GLU A 54 5.37 -17.31 16.68
C GLU A 54 4.09 -17.17 17.51
N ILE A 55 3.11 -16.42 16.99
CA ILE A 55 1.83 -16.18 17.70
C ILE A 55 0.76 -17.23 17.41
N GLY A 56 1.06 -18.25 16.61
CA GLY A 56 0.14 -19.33 16.25
C GLY A 56 -0.95 -18.92 15.25
N ALA A 57 -0.79 -17.81 14.55
CA ALA A 57 -1.69 -17.41 13.45
C ALA A 57 -1.33 -18.16 12.17
N ASN A 58 -2.30 -18.85 11.58
CA ASN A 58 -2.11 -19.61 10.33
C ASN A 58 -2.70 -18.92 9.11
N PHE A 59 -3.23 -17.71 9.25
CA PHE A 59 -3.73 -16.88 8.16
C PHE A 59 -3.10 -15.49 8.21
N ILE A 60 -2.44 -15.10 7.13
CA ILE A 60 -1.86 -13.77 6.94
C ILE A 60 -2.67 -13.05 5.89
N PHE A 61 -3.27 -11.92 6.26
CA PHE A 61 -4.04 -11.05 5.39
C PHE A 61 -3.18 -9.84 5.01
N VAL A 62 -2.93 -9.68 3.72
CA VAL A 62 -2.01 -8.64 3.20
C VAL A 62 -2.57 -7.92 1.98
N HIS A 63 -1.96 -6.79 1.66
CA HIS A 63 -2.26 -5.99 0.47
C HIS A 63 -1.22 -6.21 -0.64
N GLU A 64 0.04 -6.36 -0.30
CA GLU A 64 1.17 -6.44 -1.22
C GLU A 64 1.63 -7.88 -1.50
N PRO A 65 2.33 -8.11 -2.63
CA PRO A 65 2.65 -9.46 -3.08
C PRO A 65 3.56 -10.22 -2.12
N THR A 66 3.42 -11.53 -2.17
CA THR A 66 4.31 -12.46 -1.45
C THR A 66 5.66 -12.60 -2.15
N PHE A 67 5.69 -12.64 -3.48
CA PHE A 67 6.88 -12.99 -4.26
C PHE A 67 7.25 -11.94 -5.33
N PHE A 68 7.79 -10.82 -4.94
CA PHE A 68 8.57 -9.86 -5.76
C PHE A 68 8.01 -9.50 -7.16
N SER A 69 6.76 -9.80 -7.45
CA SER A 69 6.07 -9.61 -8.72
C SER A 69 4.67 -9.06 -8.47
N GLY A 70 4.08 -8.40 -9.47
CA GLY A 70 2.69 -7.95 -9.40
C GLY A 70 1.68 -9.11 -9.28
N TYR A 71 2.06 -10.33 -9.67
CA TYR A 71 1.21 -11.51 -9.69
C TYR A 71 1.93 -12.70 -9.05
N ASP A 72 1.49 -13.11 -7.87
CA ASP A 72 2.06 -14.23 -7.11
C ASP A 72 1.72 -15.61 -7.72
N ASP A 73 0.83 -15.67 -8.69
CA ASP A 73 0.50 -16.86 -9.48
C ASP A 73 1.40 -17.07 -10.71
N GLU A 74 2.32 -16.13 -10.97
CA GLU A 74 3.31 -16.19 -12.06
C GLU A 74 4.73 -16.21 -11.50
N CYS A 75 5.09 -17.26 -10.76
CA CYS A 75 6.37 -17.36 -10.05
C CYS A 75 7.38 -18.32 -10.71
N GLU A 76 7.11 -18.86 -11.90
CA GLU A 76 7.99 -19.82 -12.60
C GLU A 76 9.40 -19.24 -12.86
N TRP A 77 9.50 -17.94 -13.06
CA TRP A 77 10.78 -17.24 -13.26
C TRP A 77 11.66 -17.24 -12.00
N LEU A 78 11.11 -17.58 -10.82
CA LEU A 78 11.82 -17.70 -9.56
C LEU A 78 12.31 -19.13 -9.28
N ALA A 79 12.06 -20.09 -10.15
CA ALA A 79 12.50 -21.46 -9.96
C ALA A 79 14.02 -21.56 -9.75
N GLY A 80 14.44 -22.20 -8.66
CA GLY A 80 15.84 -22.28 -8.25
C GLY A 80 16.38 -21.04 -7.53
N ASN A 81 15.53 -20.09 -7.16
CA ASN A 81 15.93 -18.95 -6.34
C ASN A 81 15.76 -19.27 -4.86
N ASP A 82 16.84 -19.27 -4.11
CA ASP A 82 16.88 -19.66 -2.70
C ASP A 82 15.90 -18.85 -1.84
N VAL A 83 15.79 -17.53 -2.08
CA VAL A 83 14.93 -16.65 -1.30
C VAL A 83 13.46 -17.00 -1.50
N TYR A 84 13.07 -17.30 -2.73
CA TYR A 84 11.72 -17.74 -3.06
C TYR A 84 11.40 -19.10 -2.42
N GLU A 85 12.30 -20.09 -2.64
CA GLU A 85 12.08 -21.45 -2.16
C GLU A 85 12.02 -21.52 -0.63
N GLU A 86 12.93 -20.84 0.06
CA GLU A 86 12.94 -20.79 1.53
C GLU A 86 11.71 -20.05 2.07
N LYS A 87 11.29 -18.95 1.44
CA LYS A 87 10.09 -18.21 1.85
C LYS A 87 8.82 -19.03 1.65
N LEU A 88 8.70 -19.74 0.52
CA LEU A 88 7.58 -20.64 0.26
C LEU A 88 7.57 -21.81 1.24
N ALA A 89 8.71 -22.44 1.47
CA ALA A 89 8.84 -23.52 2.46
C ALA A 89 8.45 -23.05 3.86
N LEU A 90 8.84 -21.83 4.25
CA LEU A 90 8.46 -21.26 5.54
C LEU A 90 6.93 -21.17 5.73
N LEU A 91 6.19 -20.85 4.67
CA LEU A 91 4.72 -20.85 4.69
C LEU A 91 4.15 -22.27 4.74
N VAL A 92 4.58 -23.12 3.81
CA VAL A 92 4.00 -24.47 3.62
C VAL A 92 4.29 -25.39 4.82
N ASP A 93 5.54 -25.44 5.27
CA ASP A 93 5.97 -26.32 6.37
C ASP A 93 5.35 -25.95 7.72
N ASN A 94 4.99 -24.67 7.91
CA ASN A 94 4.32 -24.19 9.10
C ASN A 94 2.79 -24.07 8.93
N GLY A 95 2.28 -24.44 7.78
CA GLY A 95 0.85 -24.45 7.53
C GLY A 95 0.22 -23.06 7.53
N VAL A 96 0.94 -22.06 7.06
CA VAL A 96 0.50 -20.67 6.97
C VAL A 96 -0.03 -20.40 5.56
N THR A 97 -1.21 -19.79 5.47
CA THR A 97 -1.83 -19.28 4.24
C THR A 97 -1.71 -17.77 4.21
N VAL A 98 -1.27 -17.21 3.10
CA VAL A 98 -1.34 -15.78 2.81
C VAL A 98 -2.48 -15.53 1.85
N TYR A 99 -3.31 -14.53 2.11
CA TYR A 99 -4.27 -13.99 1.14
C TYR A 99 -3.94 -12.53 0.87
N ARG A 100 -3.72 -12.22 -0.39
CA ARG A 100 -3.55 -10.86 -0.89
C ARG A 100 -4.89 -10.30 -1.32
N ASP A 101 -5.25 -9.12 -0.81
CA ASP A 101 -6.43 -8.34 -1.16
C ASP A 101 -5.98 -6.95 -1.61
N HIS A 102 -5.80 -6.80 -2.89
CA HIS A 102 -5.30 -5.56 -3.49
C HIS A 102 -6.38 -4.89 -4.36
N ASP A 103 -6.87 -5.59 -5.37
CA ASP A 103 -7.79 -5.01 -6.33
C ASP A 103 -9.18 -4.81 -5.73
N HIS A 104 -9.67 -5.76 -4.95
CA HIS A 104 -10.98 -5.66 -4.32
C HIS A 104 -11.04 -4.57 -3.26
N ILE A 105 -10.03 -4.46 -2.39
CA ILE A 105 -9.99 -3.43 -1.36
C ILE A 105 -9.92 -2.01 -1.94
N HIS A 106 -9.21 -1.83 -3.06
CA HIS A 106 -9.17 -0.56 -3.81
C HIS A 106 -10.48 -0.23 -4.54
N MET A 107 -11.27 -1.25 -4.90
CA MET A 107 -12.58 -1.03 -5.50
C MET A 107 -13.67 -0.70 -4.47
N HIS A 108 -13.40 -0.90 -3.19
CA HIS A 108 -14.32 -0.51 -2.12
C HIS A 108 -14.56 1.00 -2.12
N ARG A 109 -15.73 1.44 -1.65
CA ARG A 109 -16.05 2.88 -1.57
C ARG A 109 -16.54 3.24 -0.18
N PRO A 110 -15.80 4.09 0.51
CA PRO A 110 -14.50 4.68 0.15
C PRO A 110 -13.41 3.62 0.00
N ASP A 111 -12.37 3.91 -0.79
CA ASP A 111 -11.21 3.03 -0.99
C ASP A 111 -10.63 2.53 0.34
N GLY A 112 -10.51 1.22 0.50
CA GLY A 112 -10.17 0.62 1.80
C GLY A 112 -8.74 0.89 2.28
N ILE A 113 -7.85 1.32 1.39
CA ILE A 113 -6.47 1.70 1.71
C ILE A 113 -6.35 3.22 1.89
N PHE A 114 -6.69 3.98 0.85
CA PHE A 114 -6.46 5.44 0.85
C PHE A 114 -7.39 6.20 1.80
N TYR A 115 -8.59 5.72 2.07
CA TYR A 115 -9.45 6.32 3.09
C TYR A 115 -8.77 6.41 4.46
N TYR A 116 -8.11 5.33 4.86
CA TYR A 116 -7.43 5.30 6.16
C TYR A 116 -6.11 6.06 6.15
N MET A 117 -5.42 6.13 5.00
CA MET A 117 -4.28 7.03 4.83
C MET A 117 -4.71 8.51 4.99
N MET A 118 -5.81 8.92 4.33
CA MET A 118 -6.36 10.28 4.50
C MET A 118 -6.76 10.55 5.95
N LYS A 119 -7.31 9.55 6.64
CA LYS A 119 -7.66 9.66 8.07
C LYS A 119 -6.41 9.83 8.94
N GLN A 120 -5.34 9.10 8.69
CA GLN A 120 -4.08 9.21 9.42
C GLN A 120 -3.41 10.57 9.21
N LEU A 121 -3.48 11.11 8.00
CA LEU A 121 -3.00 12.44 7.67
C LEU A 121 -3.90 13.57 8.18
N GLY A 122 -5.14 13.27 8.61
CA GLY A 122 -6.13 14.29 8.99
C GLY A 122 -6.65 15.11 7.81
N TRP A 123 -6.63 14.56 6.60
CA TRP A 123 -6.96 15.25 5.36
C TRP A 123 -8.31 14.90 4.74
N GLN A 124 -9.12 14.09 5.39
CA GLN A 124 -10.42 13.63 4.87
C GLN A 124 -11.34 14.77 4.42
N GLU A 125 -11.37 15.88 5.17
CA GLU A 125 -12.22 17.03 4.85
C GLU A 125 -11.69 17.89 3.68
N TYR A 126 -10.44 17.67 3.27
CA TYR A 126 -9.77 18.39 2.20
C TYR A 126 -9.70 17.61 0.90
N GLU A 127 -10.21 16.38 0.89
CA GLU A 127 -10.22 15.53 -0.30
C GLU A 127 -11.24 16.06 -1.32
N ILE A 128 -10.78 16.20 -2.56
CA ILE A 128 -11.62 16.58 -3.69
C ILE A 128 -12.01 15.30 -4.43
N PRO A 129 -13.30 15.05 -4.67
CA PRO A 129 -13.71 13.94 -5.50
C PRO A 129 -13.06 14.02 -6.90
N CYS A 130 -12.35 12.98 -7.28
CA CYS A 130 -11.75 12.87 -8.60
C CYS A 130 -12.07 11.51 -9.23
N GLU A 131 -11.96 11.45 -10.55
CA GLU A 131 -12.09 10.20 -11.29
C GLU A 131 -10.71 9.53 -11.39
N GLY A 132 -10.67 8.21 -11.20
CA GLY A 132 -9.45 7.40 -11.31
C GLY A 132 -8.80 7.06 -9.97
N MET A 133 -7.54 6.66 -10.03
CA MET A 133 -6.76 6.18 -8.87
C MET A 133 -5.99 7.29 -8.14
N ALA A 134 -6.07 8.53 -8.58
CA ALA A 134 -5.43 9.65 -7.89
C ALA A 134 -6.35 10.21 -6.80
N HIS A 135 -5.78 10.53 -5.64
CA HIS A 135 -6.46 11.29 -4.59
C HIS A 135 -5.98 12.73 -4.63
N GLU A 136 -6.91 13.66 -4.71
CA GLU A 136 -6.65 15.09 -4.82
C GLU A 136 -7.04 15.80 -3.54
N ILE A 137 -6.12 16.56 -2.97
CA ILE A 137 -6.27 17.22 -1.69
C ILE A 137 -6.05 18.71 -1.85
N ARG A 138 -6.95 19.52 -1.30
CA ARG A 138 -6.77 20.97 -1.29
C ARG A 138 -6.71 21.49 0.14
N LEU A 139 -5.49 21.66 0.62
CA LEU A 139 -5.22 22.22 1.94
C LEU A 139 -5.30 23.76 1.93
N PRO A 140 -5.47 24.40 3.09
CA PRO A 140 -5.13 25.80 3.26
C PRO A 140 -3.68 26.05 2.81
N PRO A 141 -3.35 27.25 2.28
CA PRO A 141 -1.98 27.57 1.90
C PRO A 141 -1.00 27.30 3.05
N THR A 142 -0.01 26.46 2.78
CA THR A 142 0.93 25.93 3.78
C THR A 142 2.34 25.96 3.20
N ARG A 143 3.37 26.21 4.04
CA ARG A 143 4.77 26.08 3.61
C ARG A 143 5.07 24.61 3.30
N LEU A 144 5.79 24.34 2.22
CA LEU A 144 6.18 22.97 1.84
C LEU A 144 6.93 22.25 2.96
N GLY A 145 7.85 22.95 3.66
CA GLY A 145 8.58 22.37 4.79
C GLY A 145 7.67 21.92 5.94
N ASP A 146 6.64 22.69 6.24
CA ASP A 146 5.66 22.35 7.28
C ASP A 146 4.79 21.17 6.84
N LEU A 147 4.43 21.09 5.54
CA LEU A 147 3.71 19.96 4.97
C LEU A 147 4.55 18.68 5.01
N VAL A 148 5.83 18.75 4.65
CA VAL A 148 6.79 17.63 4.75
C VAL A 148 6.88 17.11 6.18
N GLN A 149 7.00 18.02 7.15
CA GLN A 149 7.08 17.66 8.56
C GLN A 149 5.77 16.99 9.04
N HIS A 150 4.62 17.53 8.64
CA HIS A 150 3.32 16.95 8.96
C HIS A 150 3.18 15.51 8.43
N VAL A 151 3.52 15.28 7.15
CA VAL A 151 3.47 13.93 6.56
C VAL A 151 4.40 12.98 7.29
N LYS A 152 5.63 13.42 7.58
CA LYS A 152 6.62 12.65 8.33
C LYS A 152 6.09 12.21 9.69
N GLU A 153 5.55 13.15 10.48
CA GLU A 153 5.02 12.90 11.82
C GLU A 153 3.77 12.01 11.80
N ALA A 154 2.83 12.32 10.91
CA ALA A 154 1.58 11.58 10.80
C ALA A 154 1.81 10.12 10.39
N MET A 155 2.83 9.85 9.57
CA MET A 155 3.20 8.50 9.14
C MET A 155 4.23 7.82 10.06
N GLY A 156 4.69 8.49 11.13
CA GLY A 156 5.61 7.92 12.11
C GLY A 156 7.02 7.66 11.57
N LEU A 157 7.46 8.44 10.59
CA LEU A 157 8.76 8.27 9.95
C LEU A 157 9.87 8.99 10.71
N GLU A 158 11.05 8.38 10.82
CA GLU A 158 12.25 9.03 11.34
C GLU A 158 12.87 9.99 10.31
N THR A 159 12.78 9.62 9.03
CA THR A 159 13.29 10.39 7.90
C THR A 159 12.25 10.44 6.79
N ILE A 160 12.29 11.47 5.95
CA ILE A 160 11.44 11.56 4.76
C ILE A 160 12.21 12.25 3.63
N ARG A 161 12.04 11.73 2.41
CA ARG A 161 12.62 12.37 1.21
C ARG A 161 11.64 13.38 0.64
N TYR A 162 12.13 14.53 0.21
CA TYR A 162 11.33 15.51 -0.51
C TYR A 162 12.16 16.29 -1.52
N ILE A 163 11.48 16.95 -2.44
CA ILE A 163 12.03 17.88 -3.43
C ILE A 163 11.20 19.16 -3.37
N GLY A 164 11.83 20.31 -3.49
CA GLY A 164 11.20 21.63 -3.53
C GLY A 164 11.83 22.61 -2.55
N ASP A 165 11.43 23.89 -2.68
CA ASP A 165 11.81 24.93 -1.73
C ASP A 165 10.94 24.81 -0.46
N PRO A 166 11.50 24.61 0.74
CA PRO A 166 10.72 24.45 1.97
C PRO A 166 9.90 25.69 2.32
N ASP A 167 10.25 26.87 1.79
CA ASP A 167 9.53 28.11 2.01
C ASP A 167 8.42 28.37 0.98
N ALA A 168 8.33 27.56 -0.08
CA ALA A 168 7.27 27.68 -1.07
C ALA A 168 5.89 27.47 -0.44
N ILE A 169 4.92 28.29 -0.81
CA ILE A 169 3.52 28.14 -0.37
C ILE A 169 2.80 27.23 -1.35
N VAL A 170 2.24 26.16 -0.81
CA VAL A 170 1.55 25.10 -1.55
C VAL A 170 0.17 24.84 -0.97
N SER A 171 -0.75 24.35 -1.77
CA SER A 171 -2.11 24.03 -1.31
C SER A 171 -2.75 22.84 -2.03
N TYR A 172 -2.33 22.53 -3.26
CA TYR A 172 -2.93 21.50 -4.08
C TYR A 172 -2.01 20.27 -4.18
N ILE A 173 -2.42 19.17 -3.57
CA ILE A 173 -1.63 17.95 -3.46
C ILE A 173 -2.28 16.84 -4.27
N GLY A 174 -1.50 16.08 -5.01
CA GLY A 174 -1.91 14.85 -5.69
C GLY A 174 -1.19 13.63 -5.14
N PHE A 175 -1.97 12.63 -4.69
CA PHE A 175 -1.47 11.28 -4.53
C PHE A 175 -1.64 10.58 -5.86
N CYS A 176 -0.55 10.13 -6.46
CA CYS A 176 -0.53 9.67 -7.85
C CYS A 176 -0.27 8.16 -7.99
N GLY A 177 -0.39 7.39 -6.91
CA GLY A 177 -0.08 5.96 -6.92
C GLY A 177 1.35 5.69 -7.39
N HIS A 178 1.53 4.64 -8.19
CA HIS A 178 2.84 4.27 -8.71
C HIS A 178 3.23 5.14 -9.90
N LEU A 179 4.33 5.85 -9.79
CA LEU A 179 4.95 6.61 -10.87
C LEU A 179 6.07 5.80 -11.55
N LEU A 180 5.75 4.55 -11.87
CA LEU A 180 6.63 3.64 -12.59
C LEU A 180 6.09 3.37 -13.99
N PRO A 181 6.88 3.57 -15.04
CA PRO A 181 6.54 3.01 -16.34
C PRO A 181 6.71 1.48 -16.25
N GLY A 182 5.66 0.76 -16.52
CA GLY A 182 5.69 -0.70 -16.47
C GLY A 182 4.75 -1.33 -17.47
N PRO A 183 4.91 -2.63 -17.75
CA PRO A 183 4.07 -3.35 -18.71
C PRO A 183 2.59 -3.41 -18.27
N HIS A 184 2.30 -3.13 -17.01
CA HIS A 184 0.96 -3.15 -16.43
C HIS A 184 0.36 -1.75 -16.27
N THR A 185 1.14 -0.69 -16.49
CA THR A 185 0.66 0.69 -16.50
C THR A 185 0.58 1.18 -17.93
N ASN A 186 -0.57 1.68 -18.36
CA ASN A 186 -0.73 2.34 -19.65
C ASN A 186 -0.12 3.75 -19.67
N TRP A 187 0.65 4.12 -18.65
CA TRP A 187 1.21 5.45 -18.46
C TRP A 187 2.63 5.50 -18.98
N SER A 188 2.88 6.37 -19.93
CA SER A 188 4.23 6.74 -20.32
C SER A 188 4.84 7.71 -19.30
N ASN A 189 6.17 7.84 -19.30
CA ASN A 189 6.85 8.86 -18.48
C ASN A 189 6.31 10.27 -18.76
N ASN A 190 5.93 10.55 -20.01
CA ASN A 190 5.38 11.83 -20.42
C ASN A 190 4.02 12.08 -19.74
N ASP A 191 3.15 11.07 -19.70
CA ASP A 191 1.84 11.17 -19.08
C ASP A 191 1.95 11.43 -17.57
N MET A 192 2.91 10.78 -16.90
CA MET A 192 3.16 10.98 -15.47
C MET A 192 3.60 12.42 -15.17
N VAL A 193 4.54 12.94 -15.95
CA VAL A 193 5.00 14.33 -15.80
C VAL A 193 3.85 15.29 -16.11
N ALA A 194 3.09 15.05 -17.17
CA ALA A 194 1.95 15.90 -17.55
C ALA A 194 0.84 15.90 -16.49
N ALA A 195 0.51 14.74 -15.93
CA ALA A 195 -0.49 14.62 -14.87
C ALA A 195 -0.11 15.43 -13.61
N SER A 196 1.20 15.57 -13.33
CA SER A 196 1.68 16.34 -12.19
C SER A 196 1.57 17.87 -12.34
N TRP A 197 1.35 18.38 -13.56
CA TRP A 197 1.40 19.83 -13.80
C TRP A 197 0.37 20.63 -12.99
N LYS A 198 -0.78 20.04 -12.73
CA LYS A 198 -1.85 20.71 -11.99
C LYS A 198 -1.58 20.80 -10.49
N TYR A 199 -0.76 19.94 -9.90
CA TYR A 199 -0.50 19.90 -8.47
C TYR A 199 0.65 20.81 -8.07
N ASP A 200 0.56 21.42 -6.88
CA ASP A 200 1.70 22.08 -6.24
C ASP A 200 2.65 21.03 -5.66
N VAL A 201 2.11 19.96 -5.08
CA VAL A 201 2.87 18.85 -4.49
C VAL A 201 2.35 17.52 -4.99
N VAL A 202 3.28 16.60 -5.28
CA VAL A 202 2.98 15.22 -5.63
C VAL A 202 3.51 14.28 -4.54
N ILE A 203 2.68 13.31 -4.14
CA ILE A 203 3.05 12.25 -3.21
C ILE A 203 2.87 10.91 -3.95
N PRO A 204 3.95 10.33 -4.49
CA PRO A 204 3.89 9.05 -5.21
C PRO A 204 4.12 7.86 -4.28
N GLY A 205 3.67 6.68 -4.67
CA GLY A 205 4.11 5.40 -4.10
C GLY A 205 5.57 5.12 -4.45
N GLU A 206 5.83 4.74 -5.72
CA GLU A 206 7.18 4.63 -6.27
C GLU A 206 7.45 5.71 -7.30
N THR A 207 8.75 5.95 -7.54
CA THR A 207 9.19 6.92 -8.54
C THR A 207 10.59 6.58 -9.09
N VAL A 208 10.86 7.05 -10.31
CA VAL A 208 12.16 6.92 -10.99
C VAL A 208 12.79 8.29 -11.10
N ASP A 209 14.02 8.46 -10.62
CA ASP A 209 14.67 9.76 -10.40
C ASP A 209 14.77 10.64 -11.67
N TRP A 210 14.99 10.05 -12.84
CA TRP A 210 15.15 10.78 -14.10
C TRP A 210 13.83 11.23 -14.76
N THR A 211 12.68 10.96 -14.13
CA THR A 211 11.35 11.34 -14.63
C THR A 211 10.79 12.53 -13.83
N LEU A 212 9.71 12.31 -13.09
CA LEU A 212 9.03 13.33 -12.30
C LEU A 212 9.91 13.99 -11.24
N PRO A 213 10.77 13.28 -10.49
CA PRO A 213 11.68 13.94 -9.55
C PRO A 213 12.58 14.99 -10.20
N LEU A 214 13.15 14.67 -11.37
CA LEU A 214 13.97 15.63 -12.13
C LEU A 214 13.14 16.84 -12.54
N TYR A 215 11.93 16.64 -13.09
CA TYR A 215 11.02 17.72 -13.47
C TYR A 215 10.68 18.65 -12.28
N ILE A 216 10.29 18.08 -11.15
CA ILE A 216 9.93 18.86 -9.94
C ILE A 216 11.15 19.64 -9.41
N ARG A 217 12.33 19.01 -9.42
CA ARG A 217 13.57 19.66 -9.00
C ARG A 217 13.91 20.86 -9.87
N ASP A 218 13.80 20.72 -11.18
CA ASP A 218 14.04 21.82 -12.12
C ASP A 218 12.97 22.91 -11.99
N ALA A 219 11.71 22.54 -11.80
CA ALA A 219 10.64 23.50 -11.56
C ALA A 219 10.90 24.33 -10.30
N ALA A 220 11.31 23.71 -9.20
CA ALA A 220 11.67 24.40 -7.97
C ALA A 220 12.89 25.33 -8.18
N ALA A 221 13.93 24.88 -8.90
CA ALA A 221 15.09 25.69 -9.24
C ALA A 221 14.74 26.91 -10.12
N LEU A 222 13.67 26.82 -10.90
CA LEU A 222 13.11 27.91 -11.70
C LEU A 222 12.14 28.80 -10.89
N GLY A 223 12.07 28.64 -9.59
CA GLY A 223 11.22 29.44 -8.69
C GLY A 223 9.73 29.11 -8.77
N LYS A 224 9.36 27.91 -9.26
CA LYS A 224 7.98 27.46 -9.24
C LYS A 224 7.65 26.82 -7.89
N ALA A 225 6.46 27.09 -7.36
CA ALA A 225 5.97 26.45 -6.13
C ALA A 225 5.60 24.99 -6.42
N LYS A 226 6.60 24.14 -6.63
CA LYS A 226 6.47 22.71 -6.90
C LYS A 226 7.25 21.90 -5.88
N GLY A 227 6.64 20.83 -5.39
CA GLY A 227 7.25 19.91 -4.47
C GLY A 227 6.89 18.44 -4.74
N MET A 228 7.69 17.55 -4.18
CA MET A 228 7.41 16.12 -4.12
C MET A 228 7.77 15.63 -2.73
N ILE A 229 6.91 14.82 -2.13
CA ILE A 229 7.13 14.19 -0.83
C ILE A 229 7.06 12.68 -1.04
N VAL A 230 8.07 11.95 -0.58
CA VAL A 230 8.19 10.50 -0.82
C VAL A 230 8.27 9.75 0.52
N PRO A 231 7.11 9.41 1.12
CA PRO A 231 7.08 8.61 2.35
C PRO A 231 7.55 7.17 2.14
N GLY A 232 7.30 6.62 0.96
CA GLY A 232 7.46 5.23 0.61
C GLY A 232 6.11 4.53 0.44
N HIS A 233 6.02 3.61 -0.51
CA HIS A 233 4.79 2.93 -0.89
C HIS A 233 4.15 2.19 0.30
N PHE A 234 4.89 1.28 0.93
CA PHE A 234 4.36 0.50 2.06
C PHE A 234 3.92 1.39 3.22
N VAL A 235 4.65 2.45 3.49
CA VAL A 235 4.30 3.41 4.56
C VAL A 235 2.97 4.09 4.28
N GLN A 236 2.72 4.47 3.02
CA GLN A 236 1.45 5.11 2.63
C GLN A 236 0.26 4.15 2.82
N GLU A 237 0.38 2.93 2.37
CA GLU A 237 -0.73 1.99 2.29
C GLU A 237 -0.90 1.14 3.56
N GLU A 238 0.12 1.07 4.41
CA GLU A 238 0.05 0.34 5.67
C GLU A 238 -1.07 0.85 6.59
N ALA A 239 -1.44 2.13 6.47
CA ALA A 239 -2.58 2.70 7.21
C ALA A 239 -3.88 1.94 6.92
N GLY A 240 -4.16 1.59 5.66
CA GLY A 240 -5.32 0.78 5.28
C GLY A 240 -5.33 -0.57 5.97
N MET A 241 -4.21 -1.27 5.94
CA MET A 241 -4.07 -2.58 6.56
C MET A 241 -4.12 -2.51 8.08
N ARG A 242 -3.55 -1.48 8.70
CA ARG A 242 -3.63 -1.26 10.17
C ARG A 242 -5.08 -1.15 10.66
N TRP A 243 -5.96 -0.55 9.87
CA TRP A 243 -7.37 -0.37 10.20
C TRP A 243 -8.28 -1.51 9.68
N ALA A 244 -7.72 -2.46 8.92
CA ALA A 244 -8.51 -3.54 8.32
C ALA A 244 -9.25 -4.39 9.36
N GLU A 245 -8.73 -4.55 10.57
CA GLU A 245 -9.43 -5.24 11.64
C GLU A 245 -10.83 -4.66 11.92
N THR A 246 -11.02 -3.35 11.75
CA THR A 246 -12.29 -2.69 12.06
C THR A 246 -13.46 -3.17 11.20
N TRP A 247 -13.20 -3.52 9.95
CA TRP A 247 -14.20 -4.05 9.03
C TRP A 247 -14.11 -5.59 8.90
N LEU A 248 -12.94 -6.19 9.09
CA LEU A 248 -12.76 -7.63 9.02
C LEU A 248 -13.44 -8.36 10.20
N ARG A 249 -13.27 -7.86 11.43
CA ARG A 249 -13.82 -8.51 12.62
C ARG A 249 -15.36 -8.74 12.57
N PRO A 250 -16.19 -7.79 12.13
CA PRO A 250 -17.62 -8.04 11.92
C PRO A 250 -17.92 -9.18 10.94
N LEU A 251 -17.09 -9.41 9.93
CA LEU A 251 -17.28 -10.45 8.91
C LEU A 251 -17.09 -11.87 9.46
N LEU A 252 -16.40 -11.99 10.60
CA LEU A 252 -16.15 -13.30 11.23
C LEU A 252 -17.38 -13.91 11.93
N GLY A 253 -18.55 -13.24 11.85
CA GLY A 253 -19.81 -13.79 12.37
C GLY A 253 -19.80 -14.09 13.87
N GLY A 254 -18.97 -13.38 14.65
CA GLY A 254 -18.84 -13.58 16.09
C GLY A 254 -17.83 -14.69 16.49
N ALA A 255 -17.07 -15.25 15.55
CA ALA A 255 -15.99 -16.16 15.88
C ALA A 255 -14.90 -15.41 16.71
N ASP A 256 -14.49 -16.03 17.81
CA ASP A 256 -13.44 -15.50 18.68
C ASP A 256 -12.05 -15.89 18.14
N LEU A 257 -11.68 -15.26 17.02
CA LEU A 257 -10.36 -15.44 16.41
C LEU A 257 -9.43 -14.28 16.80
N PRO A 258 -8.21 -14.57 17.28
CA PRO A 258 -7.20 -13.54 17.45
C PRO A 258 -6.90 -12.84 16.13
N ILE A 259 -6.92 -11.51 16.13
CA ILE A 259 -6.46 -10.67 15.01
C ILE A 259 -5.33 -9.81 15.54
N THR A 260 -4.20 -9.81 14.84
CA THR A 260 -3.02 -9.03 15.22
C THR A 260 -2.49 -8.29 14.01
N PHE A 261 -2.38 -6.97 14.11
CA PHE A 261 -1.67 -6.18 13.11
C PHE A 261 -0.17 -6.19 13.41
N VAL A 262 0.64 -6.41 12.37
CA VAL A 262 2.11 -6.34 12.44
C VAL A 262 2.60 -5.48 11.29
N SER A 263 3.31 -4.40 11.59
CA SER A 263 3.94 -3.56 10.57
C SER A 263 5.02 -4.35 9.83
N ALA A 264 5.07 -4.22 8.52
CA ALA A 264 6.20 -4.75 7.73
C ALA A 264 7.47 -3.89 7.89
N GLY A 265 7.31 -2.68 8.44
CA GLY A 265 8.37 -1.71 8.59
C GLY A 265 8.72 -0.97 7.31
N ASP A 266 9.64 -0.02 7.39
CA ASP A 266 10.23 0.59 6.20
C ASP A 266 11.14 -0.42 5.51
N MET A 267 11.03 -0.50 4.17
CA MET A 267 11.92 -1.37 3.37
C MET A 267 13.36 -0.85 3.33
N TRP A 268 13.57 0.39 3.70
CA TRP A 268 14.87 1.07 3.68
C TRP A 268 15.43 1.22 5.08
N SER A 269 16.74 1.08 5.19
CA SER A 269 17.50 1.43 6.39
C SER A 269 18.27 2.73 6.13
N TYR A 270 18.38 3.57 7.16
CA TYR A 270 19.06 4.85 7.08
C TYR A 270 20.28 4.85 8.00
N LEU A 271 21.41 5.48 7.55
CA LEU A 271 22.65 5.63 8.29
C LEU A 271 22.77 7.03 8.86
#